data_d6739f338f7b4f24b1c174ea6616bcc0
#
_entry.id   d6739f338f7b4f24b1c174ea6616bcc0
#
_cell.length_a   1.000
_cell.length_b   1.000
_cell.length_c   1.000
_cell.angle_alpha   90.00
_cell.angle_beta   90.00
_cell.angle_gamma   90.00
#
_symmetry.space_group_name_H-M   'P 1'
#
loop_
_entity.id
_entity.type
_entity.pdbx_description
1 polymer ?
#
loop_
_entity_poly.entity_id
_entity_poly.type
_entity_poly.pdbx_seq_one_letter_code
_entity_poly.pdbx_strand_id
1 'polypeptide(L)'
;MNLIITRNFPPDVGGMQNLMFGLTKSLSEHMMVKVFADEHYQQEKFDEDLSFSIERVGGPKIFRKFRKASLINNYLQKNTKVKNIISDHWKSLENINTKIRKTCLIHSKEINHKKDSFLNKRVVKVLNNCDHVIAN
;
A
#
# COMPACT_ATOMS: atom_id res chain seq x y z
N MET A 1 14.18 6.10 2.87
CA MET A 1 13.26 5.03 3.30
C MET A 1 12.05 5.00 2.37
N ASN A 2 11.64 3.82 1.97
CA ASN A 2 10.40 3.58 1.21
C ASN A 2 9.29 3.08 2.14
N LEU A 3 8.07 3.53 1.89
CA LEU A 3 6.86 3.05 2.55
C LEU A 3 6.05 2.23 1.55
N ILE A 4 5.74 1.00 1.88
CA ILE A 4 4.88 0.12 1.09
C ILE A 4 3.51 0.08 1.75
N ILE A 5 2.47 0.38 0.98
CA ILE A 5 1.08 0.30 1.46
C ILE A 5 0.34 -0.72 0.60
N THR A 6 -0.02 -1.83 1.20
CA THR A 6 -0.65 -2.93 0.47
C THR A 6 -1.87 -3.47 1.20
N ARG A 7 -2.77 -4.09 0.47
CA ARG A 7 -3.87 -4.89 1.00
C ARG A 7 -3.53 -6.37 0.93
N ASN A 8 -2.77 -6.73 -0.08
CA ASN A 8 -2.47 -8.11 -0.46
C ASN A 8 -0.98 -8.39 -0.16
N PHE A 9 -0.72 -8.99 1.00
CA PHE A 9 0.65 -9.34 1.40
C PHE A 9 0.67 -10.74 2.01
N PRO A 10 1.75 -11.51 1.84
CA PRO A 10 1.85 -12.81 2.49
C PRO A 10 1.59 -12.71 4.01
N PRO A 11 1.11 -13.79 4.65
CA PRO A 11 1.08 -15.17 4.17
C PRO A 11 -0.06 -15.52 3.21
N ASP A 12 -0.95 -14.59 2.85
CA ASP A 12 -1.89 -14.81 1.76
C ASP A 12 -1.15 -15.22 0.46
N VAL A 13 -1.73 -16.15 -0.30
CA VAL A 13 -1.14 -16.67 -1.54
C VAL A 13 -1.84 -16.09 -2.75
N GLY A 14 -1.06 -15.52 -3.66
CA GLY A 14 -1.56 -14.98 -4.92
C GLY A 14 -0.49 -14.19 -5.68
N GLY A 15 -0.76 -13.87 -6.94
CA GLY A 15 0.19 -13.15 -7.79
C GLY A 15 0.56 -11.78 -7.25
N MET A 16 -0.42 -11.03 -6.73
CA MET A 16 -0.19 -9.70 -6.17
C MET A 16 0.61 -9.76 -4.86
N GLN A 17 0.29 -10.72 -3.99
CA GLN A 17 1.01 -10.96 -2.75
C GLN A 17 2.49 -11.26 -3.02
N ASN A 18 2.75 -12.16 -3.96
CA ASN A 18 4.11 -12.51 -4.38
C ASN A 18 4.84 -11.32 -5.01
N LEU A 19 4.17 -10.54 -5.85
CA LEU A 19 4.73 -9.33 -6.46
C LEU A 19 5.13 -8.31 -5.38
N MET A 20 4.21 -8.00 -4.48
CA MET A 20 4.48 -7.00 -3.43
C MET A 20 5.55 -7.47 -2.45
N PHE A 21 5.57 -8.75 -2.13
CA PHE A 21 6.62 -9.33 -1.29
C PHE A 21 7.99 -9.28 -1.99
N GLY A 22 8.08 -9.75 -3.24
CA GLY A 22 9.32 -9.73 -4.01
C GLY A 22 9.87 -8.31 -4.19
N LEU A 23 9.00 -7.36 -4.54
CA LEU A 23 9.37 -5.94 -4.63
C LEU A 23 9.88 -5.40 -3.29
N THR A 24 9.18 -5.69 -2.19
CA THR A 24 9.56 -5.23 -0.85
C THR A 24 10.90 -5.81 -0.43
N LYS A 25 11.10 -7.12 -0.64
CA LYS A 25 12.34 -7.82 -0.33
C LYS A 25 13.51 -7.21 -1.10
N SER A 26 13.39 -7.08 -2.42
CA SER A 26 14.44 -6.49 -3.27
C SER A 26 14.77 -5.05 -2.85
N LEU A 27 13.78 -4.23 -2.54
CA LEU A 27 14.03 -2.87 -2.04
C LEU A 27 14.71 -2.87 -0.68
N SER A 28 14.39 -3.83 0.21
CA SER A 28 14.97 -3.90 1.55
C SER A 28 16.46 -4.26 1.56
N GLU A 29 16.96 -4.87 0.50
CA GLU A 29 18.38 -5.16 0.32
C GLU A 29 19.24 -3.89 0.11
N HIS A 30 18.61 -2.81 -0.36
CA HIS A 30 19.32 -1.58 -0.72
C HIS A 30 18.95 -0.39 0.15
N MET A 31 17.80 -0.43 0.82
CA MET A 31 17.30 0.69 1.61
C MET A 31 16.30 0.29 2.67
N MET A 32 16.09 1.16 3.65
CA MET A 32 15.08 0.94 4.68
C MET A 32 13.68 0.90 4.06
N VAL A 33 12.91 -0.12 4.40
CA VAL A 33 11.52 -0.31 4.00
C VAL A 33 10.63 -0.51 5.22
N LYS A 34 9.48 0.14 5.23
CA LYS A 34 8.37 -0.11 6.17
C LYS A 34 7.15 -0.52 5.35
N VAL A 35 6.47 -1.57 5.78
CA VAL A 35 5.24 -2.06 5.15
C VAL A 35 4.05 -1.78 6.06
N PHE A 36 2.95 -1.30 5.49
CA PHE A 36 1.61 -1.33 6.10
C PHE A 36 0.73 -2.28 5.28
N ALA A 37 0.34 -3.40 5.89
CA ALA A 37 -0.48 -4.43 5.26
C ALA A 37 -1.77 -4.67 6.03
N ASP A 38 -2.72 -5.37 5.42
CA ASP A 38 -3.89 -5.87 6.13
C ASP A 38 -3.49 -7.05 7.02
N GLU A 39 -4.19 -7.18 8.15
CA GLU A 39 -4.02 -8.29 9.10
C GLU A 39 -4.39 -9.63 8.45
N HIS A 40 -3.63 -10.67 8.80
CA HIS A 40 -3.88 -12.06 8.43
C HIS A 40 -3.71 -12.97 9.63
N TYR A 41 -4.50 -14.03 9.74
CA TYR A 41 -4.52 -14.94 10.91
C TYR A 41 -3.21 -15.71 11.13
N GLN A 42 -2.36 -15.85 10.12
CA GLN A 42 -1.05 -16.51 10.19
C GLN A 42 0.13 -15.52 10.14
N GLN A 43 -0.12 -14.24 10.36
CA GLN A 43 0.88 -13.19 10.18
C GLN A 43 2.08 -13.31 11.13
N GLU A 44 1.86 -13.68 12.38
CA GLU A 44 2.91 -13.68 13.42
C GLU A 44 4.12 -14.51 12.97
N LYS A 45 3.90 -15.78 12.66
CA LYS A 45 4.97 -16.67 12.19
C LYS A 45 5.66 -16.18 10.91
N PHE A 46 4.91 -15.58 10.00
CA PHE A 46 5.46 -15.07 8.74
C PHE A 46 6.30 -13.80 8.98
N ASP A 47 5.83 -12.91 9.84
CA ASP A 47 6.45 -11.62 10.07
C ASP A 47 7.74 -11.70 10.89
N GLU A 48 7.95 -12.77 11.68
CA GLU A 48 9.17 -13.02 12.46
C GLU A 48 10.45 -13.11 11.60
N ASP A 49 10.34 -13.68 10.41
CA ASP A 49 11.49 -13.94 9.53
C ASP A 49 11.78 -12.80 8.54
N LEU A 50 11.09 -11.65 8.66
CA LEU A 50 11.25 -10.56 7.71
C LEU A 50 12.47 -9.68 8.00
N SER A 51 13.21 -9.35 6.94
CA SER A 51 14.36 -8.40 6.99
C SER A 51 13.92 -6.93 7.01
N PHE A 52 12.63 -6.63 6.94
CA PHE A 52 12.06 -5.29 6.94
C PHE A 52 10.92 -5.16 7.94
N SER A 53 10.61 -3.93 8.33
CA SER A 53 9.55 -3.66 9.29
C SER A 53 8.17 -3.72 8.63
N ILE A 54 7.25 -4.46 9.25
CA ILE A 54 5.85 -4.54 8.83
C ILE A 54 4.92 -4.15 9.97
N GLU A 55 3.82 -3.50 9.64
CA GLU A 55 2.72 -3.18 10.55
C GLU A 55 1.41 -3.67 9.92
N ARG A 56 0.75 -4.58 10.63
CA ARG A 56 -0.52 -5.16 10.22
C ARG A 56 -1.69 -4.37 10.78
N VAL A 57 -2.66 -4.08 9.93
CA VAL A 57 -3.85 -3.31 10.33
C VAL A 57 -5.07 -4.19 10.26
N GLY A 58 -5.63 -4.50 11.42
CA GLY A 58 -6.81 -5.34 11.57
C GLY A 58 -8.11 -4.59 11.78
N GLY A 59 -9.12 -5.34 12.24
CA GLY A 59 -10.45 -4.87 12.56
C GLY A 59 -11.45 -4.98 11.42
N PRO A 60 -12.70 -4.49 11.62
CA PRO A 60 -13.78 -4.65 10.65
C PRO A 60 -13.40 -4.12 9.26
N LYS A 61 -13.66 -4.90 8.22
CA LYS A 61 -13.25 -4.59 6.82
C LYS A 61 -13.71 -3.20 6.35
N ILE A 62 -14.90 -2.77 6.78
CA ILE A 62 -15.50 -1.48 6.39
C ILE A 62 -14.64 -0.31 6.89
N PHE A 63 -14.09 -0.39 8.10
CA PHE A 63 -13.31 0.68 8.72
C PHE A 63 -11.80 0.52 8.55
N ARG A 64 -11.32 -0.65 8.13
CA ARG A 64 -9.88 -0.98 8.03
C ARG A 64 -9.12 0.04 7.17
N LYS A 65 -9.67 0.44 6.03
CA LYS A 65 -9.03 1.42 5.15
C LYS A 65 -8.80 2.77 5.84
N PHE A 66 -9.76 3.23 6.64
CA PHE A 66 -9.65 4.52 7.36
C PHE A 66 -8.65 4.42 8.52
N ARG A 67 -8.69 3.31 9.27
CA ARG A 67 -7.69 3.03 10.32
C ARG A 67 -6.28 2.98 9.75
N LYS A 68 -6.10 2.24 8.65
CA LYS A 68 -4.80 2.15 7.97
C LYS A 68 -4.32 3.54 7.51
N ALA A 69 -5.18 4.32 6.86
CA ALA A 69 -4.84 5.67 6.45
C ALA A 69 -4.47 6.58 7.63
N SER A 70 -5.21 6.51 8.73
CA SER A 70 -4.90 7.27 9.95
C SER A 70 -3.53 6.90 10.53
N LEU A 71 -3.24 5.60 10.67
CA LEU A 71 -1.94 5.11 11.15
C LEU A 71 -0.79 5.57 10.25
N ILE A 72 -0.98 5.46 8.93
CA ILE A 72 0.02 5.89 7.95
C ILE A 72 0.24 7.40 8.01
N ASN A 73 -0.82 8.21 8.04
CA ASN A 73 -0.68 9.66 8.12
C ASN A 73 0.05 10.09 9.41
N ASN A 74 -0.29 9.47 10.55
CA ASN A 74 0.41 9.70 11.81
C ASN A 74 1.89 9.27 11.73
N TYR A 75 2.17 8.13 11.10
CA TYR A 75 3.53 7.67 10.89
C TYR A 75 4.34 8.64 10.02
N LEU A 76 3.76 9.13 8.93
CA LEU A 76 4.40 10.08 8.02
C LEU A 76 4.70 11.44 8.68
N GLN A 77 3.84 11.90 9.59
CA GLN A 77 4.08 13.13 10.36
C GLN A 77 5.30 13.01 11.28
N LYS A 78 5.53 11.81 11.83
CA LYS A 78 6.63 11.56 12.77
C LYS A 78 7.94 11.11 12.09
N ASN A 79 7.89 10.71 10.81
CA ASN A 79 9.01 10.08 10.11
C ASN A 79 9.36 10.81 8.81
N THR A 80 10.16 11.87 8.93
CA THR A 80 10.62 12.67 7.79
C THR A 80 11.57 11.93 6.85
N LYS A 81 12.03 10.74 7.22
CA LYS A 81 12.93 9.89 6.41
C LYS A 81 12.21 9.20 5.23
N VAL A 82 10.88 9.16 5.23
CA VAL A 82 10.12 8.58 4.11
C VAL A 82 10.25 9.48 2.90
N LYS A 83 10.70 8.93 1.77
CA LYS A 83 10.89 9.66 0.50
C LYS A 83 9.95 9.19 -0.60
N ASN A 84 9.52 7.93 -0.55
CA ASN A 84 8.61 7.36 -1.54
C ASN A 84 7.57 6.49 -0.85
N ILE A 85 6.38 6.49 -1.43
CA ILE A 85 5.26 5.60 -1.07
C ILE A 85 4.93 4.77 -2.31
N ILE A 86 4.85 3.45 -2.14
CA ILE A 86 4.48 2.51 -3.21
C ILE A 86 3.24 1.75 -2.75
N SER A 87 2.25 1.62 -3.60
CA SER A 87 1.03 0.88 -3.28
C SER A 87 0.59 0.00 -4.45
N ASP A 88 0.04 -1.15 -4.10
CA ASP A 88 -0.56 -2.12 -5.03
C ASP A 88 -1.99 -1.78 -5.45
N HIS A 89 -2.58 -0.74 -4.87
CA HIS A 89 -3.99 -0.43 -5.11
C HIS A 89 -4.31 1.06 -4.83
N TRP A 90 -5.01 1.70 -5.76
CA TRP A 90 -5.42 3.09 -5.63
C TRP A 90 -6.21 3.42 -4.33
N LYS A 91 -7.08 2.48 -3.87
CA LYS A 91 -7.84 2.66 -2.61
C LYS A 91 -6.96 2.77 -1.38
N SER A 92 -5.77 2.20 -1.42
CA SER A 92 -4.81 2.28 -0.32
C SER A 92 -4.19 3.68 -0.19
N LEU A 93 -4.19 4.45 -1.29
CA LEU A 93 -3.67 5.83 -1.34
C LEU A 93 -4.76 6.89 -1.14
N GLU A 94 -6.04 6.52 -1.19
CA GLU A 94 -7.17 7.45 -1.27
C GLU A 94 -7.22 8.49 -0.13
N ASN A 95 -6.79 8.11 1.07
CA ASN A 95 -6.82 8.97 2.26
C ASN A 95 -5.42 9.28 2.80
N ILE A 96 -4.39 9.16 1.97
CA ILE A 96 -3.01 9.47 2.34
C ILE A 96 -2.69 10.92 1.97
N ASN A 97 -2.65 11.77 3.00
CA ASN A 97 -2.46 13.21 2.87
C ASN A 97 -0.98 13.57 3.04
N THR A 98 -0.23 13.56 1.95
CA THR A 98 1.19 13.90 1.98
C THR A 98 1.68 14.38 0.61
N LYS A 99 2.74 15.19 0.61
CA LYS A 99 3.49 15.61 -0.58
C LYS A 99 4.61 14.64 -0.95
N ILE A 100 4.78 13.56 -0.19
CA ILE A 100 5.78 12.52 -0.49
C ILE A 100 5.41 11.85 -1.80
N ARG A 101 6.42 11.56 -2.64
CA ARG A 101 6.27 10.90 -3.94
C ARG A 101 5.49 9.59 -3.81
N LYS A 102 4.48 9.42 -4.65
CA LYS A 102 3.59 8.24 -4.66
C LYS A 102 3.68 7.50 -5.98
N THR A 103 3.88 6.20 -5.90
CA THR A 103 3.79 5.25 -7.03
C THR A 103 2.62 4.30 -6.77
N CYS A 104 1.71 4.21 -7.71
CA CYS A 104 0.58 3.29 -7.66
C CYS A 104 0.71 2.22 -8.74
N LEU A 105 0.74 0.96 -8.32
CA LEU A 105 0.57 -0.19 -9.23
C LEU A 105 -0.93 -0.38 -9.45
N ILE A 106 -1.34 -0.54 -10.69
CA ILE A 106 -2.75 -0.72 -11.06
C ILE A 106 -2.95 -1.97 -11.92
N HIS A 107 -4.07 -2.62 -11.71
CA HIS A 107 -4.51 -3.76 -12.50
C HIS A 107 -5.81 -3.41 -13.23
N SER A 108 -5.98 -3.92 -14.45
CA SER A 108 -7.08 -3.57 -15.34
C SER A 108 -8.48 -3.68 -14.72
N LYS A 109 -8.71 -4.70 -13.89
CA LYS A 109 -10.02 -4.92 -13.23
C LYS A 109 -10.35 -3.87 -12.17
N GLU A 110 -9.34 -3.20 -11.61
CA GLU A 110 -9.51 -2.26 -10.49
C GLU A 110 -9.86 -0.85 -10.94
N ILE A 111 -9.58 -0.53 -12.20
CA ILE A 111 -9.80 0.79 -12.79
C ILE A 111 -10.88 0.80 -13.88
N ASN A 112 -11.33 -0.39 -14.31
CA ASN A 112 -12.34 -0.52 -15.36
C ASN A 112 -13.75 -0.20 -14.84
N HIS A 113 -13.98 1.08 -14.56
CA HIS A 113 -15.28 1.60 -14.13
C HIS A 113 -15.91 2.41 -15.27
N LYS A 114 -17.27 2.40 -15.33
CA LYS A 114 -18.01 3.24 -16.28
C LYS A 114 -17.52 4.69 -16.13
N LYS A 115 -17.18 5.29 -17.28
CA LYS A 115 -16.74 6.70 -17.36
C LYS A 115 -17.73 7.59 -16.59
N ASP A 116 -17.21 8.55 -15.85
CA ASP A 116 -17.94 9.52 -15.02
C ASP A 116 -18.75 8.93 -13.86
N SER A 117 -18.67 7.62 -13.62
CA SER A 117 -19.25 7.03 -12.42
C SER A 117 -18.54 7.54 -11.15
N PHE A 118 -19.22 7.43 -10.00
CA PHE A 118 -18.64 7.80 -8.72
C PHE A 118 -17.29 7.11 -8.44
N LEU A 119 -17.18 5.82 -8.77
CA LEU A 119 -15.92 5.08 -8.62
C LEU A 119 -14.85 5.55 -9.60
N ASN A 120 -15.21 5.82 -10.86
CA ASN A 120 -14.27 6.34 -11.85
C ASN A 120 -13.68 7.69 -11.40
N LYS A 121 -14.52 8.61 -10.92
CA LYS A 121 -14.05 9.92 -10.42
C LYS A 121 -13.09 9.77 -9.24
N ARG A 122 -13.33 8.80 -8.34
CA ARG A 122 -12.41 8.53 -7.21
C ARG A 122 -11.07 7.97 -7.69
N VAL A 123 -11.09 7.01 -8.61
CA VAL A 123 -9.86 6.46 -9.22
C VAL A 123 -9.05 7.57 -9.85
N VAL A 124 -9.66 8.36 -10.74
CA VAL A 124 -9.00 9.47 -11.44
C VAL A 124 -8.39 10.47 -10.44
N LYS A 125 -9.14 10.84 -9.41
CA LYS A 125 -8.66 11.75 -8.36
C LYS A 125 -7.41 11.20 -7.65
N VAL A 126 -7.39 9.92 -7.31
CA VAL A 126 -6.25 9.32 -6.61
C VAL A 126 -5.05 9.19 -7.54
N LEU A 127 -5.26 8.70 -8.77
CA LEU A 127 -4.15 8.49 -9.71
C LEU A 127 -3.53 9.80 -10.18
N ASN A 128 -4.31 10.88 -10.32
CA ASN A 128 -3.78 12.21 -10.63
C ASN A 128 -2.94 12.82 -9.49
N ASN A 129 -3.06 12.29 -8.28
CA ASN A 129 -2.23 12.66 -7.14
C ASN A 129 -1.02 11.73 -6.94
N CYS A 130 -0.78 10.82 -7.87
CA CYS A 130 0.42 9.97 -7.89
C CYS A 130 1.45 10.55 -8.86
N ASP A 131 2.72 10.46 -8.49
CA ASP A 131 3.84 10.87 -9.37
C ASP A 131 4.08 9.82 -10.46
N HIS A 132 3.83 8.55 -10.13
CA HIS A 132 3.95 7.43 -11.07
C HIS A 132 2.75 6.50 -10.94
N VAL A 133 2.22 6.08 -12.09
CA VAL A 133 1.22 5.03 -12.20
C VAL A 133 1.78 3.95 -13.11
N ILE A 134 1.89 2.74 -12.58
CA ILE A 134 2.44 1.59 -13.30
C ILE A 134 1.29 0.61 -13.55
N ALA A 135 0.98 0.39 -14.81
CA ALA A 135 -0.01 -0.59 -15.24
C ALA A 135 0.65 -1.95 -15.51
N ASN A 136 -0.01 -3.01 -15.07
CA ASN A 136 0.40 -4.39 -15.29
C ASN A 136 -0.72 -5.13 -16.04
#